data_6343b57b1480b509ca76f756875c8137
#
_entry.id   6343b57b1480b509ca76f756875c8137
#
_cell.length_a   1.000
_cell.length_b   1.000
_cell.length_c   1.000
_cell.angle_alpha   90.00
_cell.angle_beta   90.00
_cell.angle_gamma   90.00
#
_symmetry.space_group_name_H-M   'P 1'
#
loop_
_entity.id
_entity.type
_entity.pdbx_description
1 polymer ?
#
loop_
_entity_poly.entity_id
_entity_poly.type
_entity_poly.pdbx_seq_one_letter_code
_entity_poly.pdbx_strand_id
1 'polypeptide(L)'
;ISASGIDYDDATKEITARIQLAMPAEFINGNDLQGHDIVLMQGSNRLVGTTDADGIATFTGLIPDIYDISCSWEITGDRYQQLTGDQQVVSGCTVSGSLNSHLIREEQTIQLSTNLSINRDIIIGKIYFAGSKDNNNRNYLAGKYIELYNQSDNAVDVSGLYIGLVEAESTQAYTLQNLHEQYADSVVLTKQVFRIPTDQPFIVQPGGTVLIVNSATDHTENDDMENDLSGADFEAKDLQGRTQNNPNVPAMELVYTANNMLSYMNLVQNGLCSVIIFRTDEDVTAWPKTYAYSKTSGTMWLLIPTRTIVDAVEVLPNKATGID
;
A
#
# COMPACT_ATOMS: atom_id res chain seq x y z
N ILE A 1 6.78 -47.87 -39.54
CA ILE A 1 6.57 -46.55 -38.90
C ILE A 1 5.18 -46.62 -38.29
N SER A 2 5.10 -46.99 -37.00
CA SER A 2 3.84 -46.96 -36.29
C SER A 2 3.60 -45.49 -35.88
N ALA A 3 2.60 -44.89 -36.48
CA ALA A 3 2.04 -43.69 -35.96
C ALA A 3 1.48 -44.03 -34.57
N SER A 4 2.04 -43.43 -33.52
CA SER A 4 1.43 -43.43 -32.19
C SER A 4 0.15 -42.61 -32.28
N GLY A 5 -0.96 -43.30 -32.58
CA GLY A 5 -2.26 -42.70 -32.52
C GLY A 5 -2.52 -42.23 -31.10
N ILE A 6 -3.01 -41.02 -30.97
CA ILE A 6 -3.65 -40.58 -29.74
C ILE A 6 -4.73 -41.63 -29.46
N ASP A 7 -4.64 -42.29 -28.32
CA ASP A 7 -5.64 -43.28 -27.92
C ASP A 7 -6.95 -42.52 -27.69
N TYR A 8 -7.92 -42.75 -28.57
CA TYR A 8 -9.23 -42.10 -28.51
C TYR A 8 -9.97 -42.45 -27.21
N ASP A 9 -9.65 -43.56 -26.57
CA ASP A 9 -10.21 -43.95 -25.30
C ASP A 9 -9.74 -43.09 -24.15
N ASP A 10 -8.51 -42.54 -24.20
CA ASP A 10 -7.99 -41.62 -23.16
C ASP A 10 -8.60 -40.22 -23.28
N ALA A 11 -8.99 -39.79 -24.48
CA ALA A 11 -9.59 -38.45 -24.69
C ALA A 11 -11.02 -38.32 -24.18
N THR A 12 -11.72 -39.42 -23.92
CA THR A 12 -13.11 -39.46 -23.43
C THR A 12 -13.24 -39.91 -21.98
N LYS A 13 -12.13 -40.31 -21.36
CA LYS A 13 -12.11 -40.78 -19.97
C LYS A 13 -12.40 -39.62 -19.01
N GLU A 14 -13.46 -39.76 -18.28
CA GLU A 14 -13.75 -38.83 -17.18
C GLU A 14 -12.79 -39.05 -16.01
N ILE A 15 -12.24 -37.97 -15.51
CA ILE A 15 -11.26 -37.96 -14.41
C ILE A 15 -11.72 -37.13 -13.26
N THR A 16 -11.19 -37.44 -12.07
CA THR A 16 -11.38 -36.65 -10.86
C THR A 16 -10.10 -35.89 -10.54
N ALA A 17 -10.22 -34.60 -10.29
CA ALA A 17 -9.13 -33.79 -9.77
C ALA A 17 -9.53 -33.16 -8.43
N ARG A 18 -8.60 -33.11 -7.51
CA ARG A 18 -8.75 -32.47 -6.22
C ARG A 18 -7.83 -31.26 -6.17
N ILE A 19 -8.39 -30.11 -5.78
CA ILE A 19 -7.63 -28.88 -5.61
C ILE A 19 -7.46 -28.65 -4.12
N GLN A 20 -6.23 -28.72 -3.65
CA GLN A 20 -5.85 -28.48 -2.27
C GLN A 20 -5.41 -27.04 -2.09
N LEU A 21 -6.14 -26.26 -1.27
CA LEU A 21 -5.71 -24.92 -0.89
C LEU A 21 -4.51 -24.95 0.04
N ALA A 22 -3.54 -24.09 -0.26
CA ALA A 22 -2.49 -23.70 0.66
C ALA A 22 -2.74 -22.25 1.08
N MET A 23 -2.94 -22.03 2.39
CA MET A 23 -3.21 -20.70 2.93
C MET A 23 -2.00 -19.78 2.84
N PRO A 24 -2.22 -18.44 2.83
CA PRO A 24 -1.13 -17.48 2.93
C PRO A 24 -0.23 -17.77 4.13
N ALA A 25 1.07 -17.52 3.95
CA ALA A 25 2.06 -17.76 5.00
C ALA A 25 1.82 -16.91 6.27
N GLU A 26 1.12 -15.79 6.13
CA GLU A 26 0.73 -14.88 7.20
C GLU A 26 -0.30 -15.48 8.17
N PHE A 27 -1.03 -16.53 7.77
CA PHE A 27 -2.04 -17.20 8.62
C PHE A 27 -1.37 -18.16 9.59
N ILE A 28 -0.75 -17.60 10.63
CA ILE A 28 0.01 -18.36 11.64
C ILE A 28 -0.84 -18.84 12.84
N ASN A 29 -2.00 -18.20 13.09
CA ASN A 29 -2.86 -18.44 14.24
C ASN A 29 -4.13 -19.24 13.93
N GLY A 30 -4.20 -19.87 12.78
CA GLY A 30 -5.36 -20.63 12.35
C GLY A 30 -5.39 -20.87 10.86
N ASN A 31 -6.46 -21.51 10.43
CA ASN A 31 -6.73 -21.70 9.01
C ASN A 31 -8.14 -21.24 8.66
N ASP A 32 -8.38 -21.09 7.37
CA ASP A 32 -9.66 -20.69 6.80
C ASP A 32 -9.91 -21.54 5.53
N LEU A 33 -9.83 -22.86 5.68
CA LEU A 33 -9.79 -23.82 4.58
C LEU A 33 -11.14 -24.12 3.96
N GLN A 34 -12.22 -24.07 4.74
CA GLN A 34 -13.53 -24.57 4.35
C GLN A 34 -14.44 -23.51 3.74
N GLY A 35 -15.18 -23.90 2.72
CA GLY A 35 -16.29 -23.10 2.19
C GLY A 35 -15.88 -22.10 1.12
N HIS A 36 -14.72 -22.27 0.52
CA HIS A 36 -14.24 -21.38 -0.55
C HIS A 36 -14.47 -21.98 -1.94
N ASP A 37 -14.95 -21.15 -2.86
CA ASP A 37 -15.17 -21.55 -4.22
C ASP A 37 -13.86 -21.58 -5.00
N ILE A 38 -13.60 -22.71 -5.64
CA ILE A 38 -12.50 -22.89 -6.59
C ILE A 38 -13.11 -22.94 -7.98
N VAL A 39 -12.55 -22.19 -8.90
CA VAL A 39 -13.01 -22.09 -10.28
C VAL A 39 -12.02 -22.78 -11.21
N LEU A 40 -12.53 -23.71 -12.03
CA LEU A 40 -11.80 -24.27 -13.16
C LEU A 40 -12.38 -23.69 -14.44
N MET A 41 -11.50 -23.12 -15.28
CA MET A 41 -11.87 -22.65 -16.63
C MET A 41 -11.21 -23.52 -17.69
N GLN A 42 -12.04 -24.07 -18.57
CA GLN A 42 -11.62 -24.75 -19.79
C GLN A 42 -12.20 -23.98 -20.98
N GLY A 43 -11.41 -23.13 -21.60
CA GLY A 43 -11.93 -22.18 -22.56
C GLY A 43 -13.02 -21.29 -21.95
N SER A 44 -14.23 -21.36 -22.46
CA SER A 44 -15.41 -20.64 -21.91
C SER A 44 -16.21 -21.48 -20.90
N ASN A 45 -15.86 -22.73 -20.67
CA ASN A 45 -16.54 -23.60 -19.72
C ASN A 45 -16.02 -23.33 -18.29
N ARG A 46 -16.95 -22.93 -17.41
CA ARG A 46 -16.66 -22.59 -16.03
C ARG A 46 -17.24 -23.61 -15.07
N LEU A 47 -16.36 -24.25 -14.30
CA LEU A 47 -16.72 -25.20 -13.25
C LEU A 47 -16.39 -24.62 -11.89
N VAL A 48 -17.26 -24.84 -10.91
CA VAL A 48 -17.05 -24.35 -9.53
C VAL A 48 -17.19 -25.54 -8.56
N GLY A 49 -16.22 -25.64 -7.66
CA GLY A 49 -16.25 -26.57 -6.54
C GLY A 49 -15.93 -25.84 -5.25
N THR A 50 -16.54 -26.26 -4.14
CA THR A 50 -16.36 -25.63 -2.83
C THR A 50 -15.45 -26.50 -1.97
N THR A 51 -14.53 -25.89 -1.26
CA THR A 51 -13.60 -26.61 -0.39
C THR A 51 -14.29 -27.18 0.84
N ASP A 52 -13.85 -28.39 1.23
CA ASP A 52 -14.23 -29.06 2.46
C ASP A 52 -13.41 -28.58 3.67
N ALA A 53 -13.57 -29.23 4.80
CA ALA A 53 -12.88 -28.89 6.05
C ALA A 53 -11.33 -29.01 5.93
N ASP A 54 -10.85 -29.83 5.02
CA ASP A 54 -9.42 -30.02 4.74
C ASP A 54 -8.89 -29.06 3.66
N GLY A 55 -9.75 -28.19 3.14
CA GLY A 55 -9.41 -27.23 2.08
C GLY A 55 -9.34 -27.84 0.70
N ILE A 56 -10.04 -28.95 0.46
CA ILE A 56 -10.05 -29.68 -0.81
C ILE A 56 -11.37 -29.46 -1.53
N ALA A 57 -11.28 -28.96 -2.76
CA ALA A 57 -12.39 -28.96 -3.72
C ALA A 57 -12.22 -30.13 -4.70
N THR A 58 -13.24 -30.99 -4.81
CA THR A 58 -13.23 -32.16 -5.68
C THR A 58 -14.06 -31.91 -6.93
N PHE A 59 -13.45 -32.13 -8.09
CA PHE A 59 -14.07 -32.04 -9.40
C PHE A 59 -14.12 -33.41 -10.04
N THR A 60 -15.30 -33.86 -10.39
CA THR A 60 -15.52 -35.16 -11.04
C THR A 60 -15.96 -34.96 -12.49
N GLY A 61 -15.79 -35.98 -13.31
CA GLY A 61 -16.24 -35.93 -14.70
C GLY A 61 -15.47 -34.94 -15.57
N LEU A 62 -14.21 -34.65 -15.24
CA LEU A 62 -13.38 -33.77 -16.05
C LEU A 62 -12.87 -34.52 -17.30
N ILE A 63 -12.82 -33.79 -18.41
CA ILE A 63 -12.19 -34.26 -19.65
C ILE A 63 -10.69 -33.90 -19.58
N PRO A 64 -9.78 -34.77 -20.06
CA PRO A 64 -8.37 -34.43 -20.18
C PRO A 64 -8.15 -33.16 -21.00
N ASP A 65 -7.68 -32.10 -20.40
CA ASP A 65 -7.45 -30.80 -21.06
C ASP A 65 -6.59 -29.90 -20.19
N ILE A 66 -6.36 -28.69 -20.68
CA ILE A 66 -5.69 -27.61 -19.98
C ILE A 66 -6.76 -26.74 -19.28
N TYR A 67 -6.56 -26.53 -17.98
CA TYR A 67 -7.47 -25.76 -17.14
C TYR A 67 -6.73 -24.59 -16.48
N ASP A 68 -7.42 -23.46 -16.37
CA ASP A 68 -7.04 -22.37 -15.46
C ASP A 68 -7.77 -22.55 -14.14
N ILE A 69 -7.01 -22.56 -13.03
CA ILE A 69 -7.52 -22.80 -11.69
C ILE A 69 -7.37 -21.50 -10.91
N SER A 70 -8.43 -21.05 -10.25
CA SER A 70 -8.38 -19.82 -9.48
C SER A 70 -9.32 -19.82 -8.28
N CYS A 71 -9.00 -19.01 -7.30
CA CYS A 71 -9.87 -18.68 -6.18
C CYS A 71 -9.64 -17.23 -5.74
N SER A 72 -10.67 -16.65 -5.16
CA SER A 72 -10.59 -15.33 -4.54
C SER A 72 -11.74 -15.18 -3.54
N TRP A 73 -11.44 -14.73 -2.34
CA TRP A 73 -12.45 -14.34 -1.36
C TRP A 73 -11.95 -13.23 -0.47
N GLU A 74 -12.87 -12.55 0.19
CA GLU A 74 -12.56 -11.47 1.12
C GLU A 74 -12.72 -11.93 2.56
N ILE A 75 -11.88 -11.38 3.44
CA ILE A 75 -11.98 -11.53 4.91
C ILE A 75 -12.05 -10.14 5.54
N THR A 76 -12.74 -10.07 6.68
CA THR A 76 -12.84 -8.83 7.46
C THR A 76 -11.52 -8.48 8.15
N GLY A 77 -11.35 -7.22 8.54
CA GLY A 77 -10.20 -6.80 9.34
C GLY A 77 -10.08 -7.55 10.67
N ASP A 78 -11.19 -7.84 11.33
CA ASP A 78 -11.20 -8.64 12.57
C ASP A 78 -10.72 -10.06 12.32
N ARG A 79 -11.18 -10.69 11.24
CA ARG A 79 -10.74 -12.04 10.86
C ARG A 79 -9.26 -12.07 10.48
N TYR A 80 -8.78 -11.04 9.79
CA TYR A 80 -7.37 -10.88 9.50
C TYR A 80 -6.51 -10.88 10.77
N GLN A 81 -6.89 -10.10 11.80
CA GLN A 81 -6.18 -10.06 13.07
C GLN A 81 -6.18 -11.43 13.77
N GLN A 82 -7.30 -12.15 13.74
CA GLN A 82 -7.40 -13.49 14.32
C GLN A 82 -6.46 -14.48 13.63
N LEU A 83 -6.42 -14.49 12.30
CA LEU A 83 -5.65 -15.46 11.53
C LEU A 83 -4.16 -15.15 11.50
N THR A 84 -3.78 -13.89 11.51
CA THR A 84 -2.39 -13.46 11.40
C THR A 84 -1.75 -13.11 12.74
N GLY A 85 -2.51 -12.75 13.76
CA GLY A 85 -2.01 -12.19 15.01
C GLY A 85 -1.47 -10.76 14.87
N ASP A 86 -1.56 -10.17 13.69
CA ASP A 86 -1.18 -8.78 13.45
C ASP A 86 -2.22 -7.85 14.08
N GLN A 87 -1.76 -6.84 14.81
CA GLN A 87 -2.61 -5.84 15.46
C GLN A 87 -2.93 -4.64 14.55
N GLN A 88 -2.45 -4.65 13.31
CA GLN A 88 -2.77 -3.62 12.34
C GLN A 88 -4.28 -3.55 12.09
N VAL A 89 -4.83 -2.34 12.16
CA VAL A 89 -6.23 -2.08 11.79
C VAL A 89 -6.32 -2.01 10.27
N VAL A 90 -7.00 -2.99 9.68
CA VAL A 90 -7.26 -3.05 8.24
C VAL A 90 -8.76 -3.13 7.99
N SER A 91 -9.25 -2.55 6.90
CA SER A 91 -10.67 -2.58 6.54
C SER A 91 -11.12 -3.95 6.02
N GLY A 92 -10.21 -4.68 5.43
CA GLY A 92 -10.42 -6.02 4.90
C GLY A 92 -9.22 -6.46 4.07
N CYS A 93 -9.22 -7.74 3.71
CA CYS A 93 -8.18 -8.36 2.91
C CYS A 93 -8.78 -9.28 1.87
N THR A 94 -8.07 -9.47 0.77
CA THR A 94 -8.41 -10.45 -0.26
C THR A 94 -7.39 -11.59 -0.22
N VAL A 95 -7.90 -12.81 -0.15
CA VAL A 95 -7.11 -14.03 -0.34
C VAL A 95 -7.35 -14.54 -1.75
N SER A 96 -6.30 -14.72 -2.53
CA SER A 96 -6.44 -15.18 -3.91
C SER A 96 -5.30 -16.09 -4.33
N GLY A 97 -5.59 -16.95 -5.29
CA GLY A 97 -4.60 -17.82 -5.90
C GLY A 97 -4.99 -18.15 -7.33
N SER A 98 -3.99 -18.40 -8.15
CA SER A 98 -4.20 -18.85 -9.53
C SER A 98 -3.10 -19.77 -9.99
N LEU A 99 -3.48 -20.70 -10.86
CA LEU A 99 -2.58 -21.59 -11.56
C LEU A 99 -3.09 -21.70 -12.99
N ASN A 100 -2.37 -21.08 -13.92
CA ASN A 100 -2.81 -20.98 -15.30
C ASN A 100 -2.24 -22.12 -16.14
N SER A 101 -3.01 -22.54 -17.13
CA SER A 101 -2.62 -23.52 -18.14
C SER A 101 -2.13 -24.84 -17.54
N HIS A 102 -2.83 -25.33 -16.53
CA HIS A 102 -2.50 -26.61 -15.89
C HIS A 102 -3.13 -27.78 -16.62
N LEU A 103 -2.30 -28.74 -17.01
CA LEU A 103 -2.74 -29.96 -17.73
C LEU A 103 -3.31 -30.96 -16.73
N ILE A 104 -4.60 -31.29 -16.87
CA ILE A 104 -5.27 -32.36 -16.13
C ILE A 104 -5.61 -33.47 -17.09
N ARG A 105 -4.93 -34.63 -17.02
CA ARG A 105 -5.15 -35.79 -17.89
C ARG A 105 -5.34 -37.10 -17.11
N GLU A 106 -5.16 -37.08 -15.82
CA GLU A 106 -5.31 -38.25 -14.94
C GLU A 106 -5.77 -37.78 -13.56
N GLU A 107 -6.24 -38.71 -12.72
CA GLU A 107 -6.59 -38.41 -11.34
C GLU A 107 -5.37 -37.83 -10.61
N GLN A 108 -5.55 -36.67 -10.02
CA GLN A 108 -4.47 -35.96 -9.31
C GLN A 108 -5.00 -35.01 -8.23
N THR A 109 -4.12 -34.67 -7.30
CA THR A 109 -4.30 -33.58 -6.36
C THR A 109 -3.37 -32.45 -6.74
N ILE A 110 -3.94 -31.25 -6.92
CA ILE A 110 -3.22 -30.05 -7.35
C ILE A 110 -3.17 -29.08 -6.19
N GLN A 111 -1.98 -28.62 -5.84
CA GLN A 111 -1.79 -27.57 -4.83
C GLN A 111 -2.08 -26.19 -5.44
N LEU A 112 -2.98 -25.44 -4.81
CA LEU A 112 -3.26 -24.05 -5.16
C LEU A 112 -2.79 -23.15 -4.03
N SER A 113 -1.66 -22.50 -4.23
CA SER A 113 -1.12 -21.52 -3.30
C SER A 113 -1.93 -20.23 -3.34
N THR A 114 -2.14 -19.62 -2.18
CA THR A 114 -2.85 -18.36 -2.05
C THR A 114 -1.95 -17.28 -1.46
N ASN A 115 -2.27 -16.04 -1.80
CA ASN A 115 -1.61 -14.84 -1.32
C ASN A 115 -2.63 -13.92 -0.66
N LEU A 116 -2.17 -13.16 0.33
CA LEU A 116 -2.94 -12.17 1.03
C LEU A 116 -2.66 -10.79 0.46
N SER A 117 -3.72 -10.04 0.15
CA SER A 117 -3.65 -8.64 -0.25
C SER A 117 -4.54 -7.80 0.66
N ILE A 118 -3.96 -6.81 1.32
CA ILE A 118 -4.72 -5.87 2.14
C ILE A 118 -5.48 -4.92 1.23
N ASN A 119 -6.80 -4.80 1.46
CA ASN A 119 -7.64 -3.86 0.72
C ASN A 119 -7.33 -2.44 1.19
N ARG A 120 -6.98 -1.59 0.26
CA ARG A 120 -6.66 -0.19 0.53
C ARG A 120 -7.89 0.65 0.22
N ASP A 121 -8.44 1.30 1.25
CA ASP A 121 -9.55 2.22 1.10
C ASP A 121 -9.06 3.61 0.70
N ILE A 122 -8.13 4.14 1.49
CA ILE A 122 -7.49 5.43 1.25
C ILE A 122 -6.13 5.21 0.61
N ILE A 123 -5.88 5.91 -0.46
CA ILE A 123 -4.60 5.91 -1.17
C ILE A 123 -4.08 7.35 -1.33
N ILE A 124 -2.80 7.46 -1.63
CA ILE A 124 -2.18 8.72 -2.04
C ILE A 124 -2.57 8.96 -3.51
N GLY A 125 -3.42 9.95 -3.76
CA GLY A 125 -3.92 10.25 -5.10
C GLY A 125 -3.02 11.21 -5.88
N LYS A 126 -2.47 12.23 -5.19
CA LYS A 126 -1.59 13.24 -5.80
C LYS A 126 -0.52 13.71 -4.83
N ILE A 127 0.64 14.00 -5.37
CA ILE A 127 1.73 14.69 -4.66
C ILE A 127 2.22 15.82 -5.56
N TYR A 128 2.07 17.07 -5.10
CA TYR A 128 2.64 18.23 -5.77
C TYR A 128 3.88 18.69 -5.03
N PHE A 129 5.05 18.31 -5.50
CA PHE A 129 6.34 18.53 -4.82
C PHE A 129 7.28 19.46 -5.58
N ALA A 130 7.11 19.61 -6.89
CA ALA A 130 8.09 20.30 -7.75
C ALA A 130 8.06 21.83 -7.59
N GLY A 131 6.90 22.40 -7.23
CA GLY A 131 6.73 23.84 -7.27
C GLY A 131 6.71 24.40 -8.68
N SER A 132 6.78 25.71 -8.78
CA SER A 132 6.76 26.45 -10.05
C SER A 132 7.80 27.58 -10.08
N LYS A 133 7.77 28.38 -11.10
CA LYS A 133 8.58 29.61 -11.21
C LYS A 133 7.70 30.84 -11.09
N ASP A 134 8.11 31.79 -10.26
CA ASP A 134 7.45 33.09 -10.19
C ASP A 134 7.81 33.98 -11.41
N ASN A 135 7.20 35.16 -11.49
CA ASN A 135 7.41 36.11 -12.58
C ASN A 135 8.87 36.60 -12.71
N ASN A 136 9.68 36.41 -11.63
CA ASN A 136 11.11 36.75 -11.60
C ASN A 136 12.00 35.51 -11.86
N ASN A 137 11.42 34.40 -12.34
CA ASN A 137 12.09 33.12 -12.57
C ASN A 137 12.71 32.51 -11.31
N ARG A 138 12.19 32.84 -10.13
CA ARG A 138 12.60 32.24 -8.85
C ARG A 138 11.67 31.06 -8.51
N ASN A 139 12.20 30.09 -7.79
CA ASN A 139 11.39 28.95 -7.35
C ASN A 139 10.29 29.41 -6.39
N TYR A 140 9.07 29.00 -6.70
CA TYR A 140 7.91 29.14 -5.84
C TYR A 140 7.53 27.78 -5.26
N LEU A 141 7.68 27.61 -3.95
CA LEU A 141 7.59 26.32 -3.28
C LEU A 141 6.45 26.23 -2.24
N ALA A 142 5.73 27.31 -2.03
CA ALA A 142 4.69 27.37 -1.00
C ALA A 142 3.41 26.60 -1.34
N GLY A 143 3.18 26.32 -2.63
CA GLY A 143 1.96 25.67 -3.12
C GLY A 143 2.00 24.14 -3.11
N LYS A 144 2.88 23.51 -2.34
CA LYS A 144 3.02 22.06 -2.28
C LYS A 144 1.91 21.41 -1.46
N TYR A 145 1.48 20.23 -1.92
CA TYR A 145 0.40 19.49 -1.25
C TYR A 145 0.46 17.99 -1.50
N ILE A 146 -0.29 17.27 -0.68
CA ILE A 146 -0.63 15.87 -0.84
C ILE A 146 -2.16 15.77 -0.87
N GLU A 147 -2.70 15.01 -1.82
CA GLU A 147 -4.12 14.69 -1.86
C GLU A 147 -4.31 13.19 -1.68
N LEU A 148 -5.13 12.81 -0.71
CA LEU A 148 -5.57 11.44 -0.49
C LEU A 148 -6.89 11.20 -1.23
N TYR A 149 -7.15 9.96 -1.60
CA TYR A 149 -8.33 9.56 -2.35
C TYR A 149 -8.96 8.31 -1.74
N ASN A 150 -10.28 8.34 -1.51
CA ASN A 150 -11.03 7.15 -1.12
C ASN A 150 -11.46 6.40 -2.38
N GLN A 151 -10.75 5.33 -2.69
CA GLN A 151 -11.05 4.48 -3.84
C GLN A 151 -12.04 3.36 -3.54
N SER A 152 -12.48 3.23 -2.30
CA SER A 152 -13.41 2.19 -1.88
C SER A 152 -14.88 2.58 -2.13
N ASP A 153 -15.76 1.61 -1.97
CA ASP A 153 -17.22 1.80 -2.05
C ASP A 153 -17.84 2.23 -0.73
N ASN A 154 -17.03 2.43 0.31
CA ASN A 154 -17.47 2.77 1.65
C ASN A 154 -16.95 4.13 2.09
N ALA A 155 -17.70 4.81 2.96
CA ALA A 155 -17.19 5.98 3.67
C ALA A 155 -16.07 5.58 4.63
N VAL A 156 -15.00 6.36 4.70
CA VAL A 156 -13.81 6.08 5.51
C VAL A 156 -13.52 7.27 6.42
N ASP A 157 -13.33 6.98 7.71
CA ASP A 157 -12.82 7.96 8.67
C ASP A 157 -11.29 8.00 8.59
N VAL A 158 -10.74 9.14 8.16
CA VAL A 158 -9.28 9.34 8.07
C VAL A 158 -8.69 10.03 9.28
N SER A 159 -9.48 10.34 10.30
CA SER A 159 -8.95 10.89 11.56
C SER A 159 -7.91 9.93 12.14
N GLY A 160 -6.79 10.46 12.58
CA GLY A 160 -5.68 9.66 13.12
C GLY A 160 -4.78 8.99 12.10
N LEU A 161 -5.04 9.12 10.80
CA LEU A 161 -4.15 8.63 9.76
C LEU A 161 -2.84 9.42 9.79
N TYR A 162 -1.73 8.69 9.71
CA TYR A 162 -0.39 9.28 9.66
C TYR A 162 0.10 9.43 8.23
N ILE A 163 0.88 10.50 8.00
CA ILE A 163 1.62 10.73 6.76
C ILE A 163 3.10 10.78 7.11
N GLY A 164 3.89 9.95 6.46
CA GLY A 164 5.33 9.91 6.60
C GLY A 164 6.03 10.41 5.34
N LEU A 165 7.02 11.27 5.52
CA LEU A 165 7.92 11.70 4.45
C LEU A 165 9.21 10.90 4.57
N VAL A 166 9.46 10.05 3.56
CA VAL A 166 10.56 9.07 3.55
C VAL A 166 11.83 9.75 3.08
N GLU A 167 12.93 9.46 3.78
CA GLU A 167 14.25 9.83 3.30
C GLU A 167 14.66 8.89 2.17
N ALA A 168 14.96 9.43 1.01
CA ALA A 168 15.32 8.66 -0.18
C ALA A 168 16.48 9.33 -0.92
N GLU A 169 17.64 9.41 -0.30
CA GLU A 169 18.83 9.90 -0.98
C GLU A 169 19.59 8.72 -1.60
N SER A 170 19.42 8.53 -2.90
CA SER A 170 19.96 7.41 -3.66
C SER A 170 21.50 7.31 -3.67
N THR A 171 22.20 8.38 -3.29
CA THR A 171 23.66 8.40 -3.25
C THR A 171 24.24 7.76 -1.99
N GLN A 172 23.41 7.36 -1.03
CA GLN A 172 23.82 6.86 0.28
C GLN A 172 23.42 5.38 0.51
N ALA A 173 23.62 4.58 -0.51
CA ALA A 173 23.21 3.17 -0.54
C ALA A 173 23.73 2.33 0.64
N TYR A 174 24.91 2.66 1.18
CA TYR A 174 25.48 1.90 2.30
C TYR A 174 24.68 1.99 3.61
N THR A 175 23.98 3.09 3.83
CA THR A 175 23.11 3.23 5.02
C THR A 175 21.90 2.32 4.89
N LEU A 176 21.33 2.23 3.70
CA LEU A 176 20.25 1.31 3.40
C LEU A 176 20.69 -0.14 3.61
N GLN A 177 21.92 -0.49 3.23
CA GLN A 177 22.46 -1.83 3.46
C GLN A 177 22.57 -2.15 4.96
N ASN A 178 23.06 -1.24 5.78
CA ASN A 178 23.16 -1.45 7.24
C ASN A 178 21.77 -1.63 7.87
N LEU A 179 20.77 -0.87 7.44
CA LEU A 179 19.39 -1.02 7.89
C LEU A 179 18.80 -2.35 7.43
N HIS A 180 19.10 -2.77 6.21
CA HIS A 180 18.66 -4.05 5.68
C HIS A 180 19.26 -5.22 6.48
N GLU A 181 20.53 -5.17 6.84
CA GLU A 181 21.18 -6.18 7.68
C GLU A 181 20.52 -6.29 9.07
N GLN A 182 20.10 -5.18 9.65
CA GLN A 182 19.53 -5.13 11.00
C GLN A 182 18.01 -5.41 11.01
N TYR A 183 17.26 -4.90 10.02
CA TYR A 183 15.80 -4.89 10.01
C TYR A 183 15.20 -5.61 8.81
N ALA A 184 16.00 -6.02 7.83
CA ALA A 184 15.55 -6.49 6.52
C ALA A 184 14.61 -5.44 5.88
N ASP A 185 13.49 -5.86 5.30
CA ASP A 185 12.51 -4.96 4.70
C ASP A 185 11.39 -4.54 5.66
N SER A 186 11.64 -4.63 6.96
CA SER A 186 10.63 -4.41 8.00
C SER A 186 10.43 -2.96 8.43
N VAL A 187 11.26 -2.03 7.97
CA VAL A 187 11.19 -0.61 8.33
C VAL A 187 11.41 0.31 7.14
N VAL A 188 10.86 1.52 7.27
CA VAL A 188 11.06 2.63 6.32
C VAL A 188 11.71 3.81 7.06
N LEU A 189 12.71 4.39 6.43
CA LEU A 189 13.48 5.51 6.96
C LEU A 189 12.73 6.82 6.73
N THR A 190 12.30 7.48 7.82
CA THR A 190 11.36 8.61 7.74
C THR A 190 11.91 9.86 8.41
N LYS A 191 11.87 10.98 7.70
CA LYS A 191 12.35 12.27 8.19
C LYS A 191 11.28 13.13 8.86
N GLN A 192 10.03 12.97 8.47
CA GLN A 192 8.91 13.69 9.08
C GLN A 192 7.67 12.78 9.16
N VAL A 193 6.90 12.97 10.22
CA VAL A 193 5.60 12.32 10.41
C VAL A 193 4.59 13.36 10.85
N PHE A 194 3.47 13.39 10.15
CA PHE A 194 2.28 14.19 10.46
C PHE A 194 1.10 13.26 10.74
N ARG A 195 0.12 13.75 11.46
CA ARG A 195 -1.12 13.02 11.77
C ARG A 195 -2.32 13.89 11.49
N ILE A 196 -3.34 13.32 10.85
CA ILE A 196 -4.65 13.95 10.78
C ILE A 196 -5.24 13.99 12.18
N PRO A 197 -5.74 15.15 12.67
CA PRO A 197 -6.24 15.29 14.03
C PRO A 197 -7.32 14.26 14.39
N THR A 198 -7.39 13.92 15.67
CA THR A 198 -8.35 12.93 16.22
C THR A 198 -9.44 13.56 17.08
N ASP A 199 -9.47 14.88 17.22
CA ASP A 199 -10.46 15.60 18.02
C ASP A 199 -11.90 15.43 17.51
N GLN A 200 -12.06 15.16 16.23
CA GLN A 200 -13.33 14.80 15.61
C GLN A 200 -13.12 13.86 14.41
N PRO A 201 -14.14 13.06 14.05
CA PRO A 201 -14.08 12.25 12.83
C PRO A 201 -13.95 13.13 11.58
N PHE A 202 -13.24 12.60 10.58
CA PHE A 202 -13.19 13.18 9.24
C PHE A 202 -13.58 12.11 8.22
N ILE A 203 -14.83 12.14 7.80
CA ILE A 203 -15.43 11.11 6.95
C ILE A 203 -15.26 11.48 5.49
N VAL A 204 -14.63 10.61 4.73
CA VAL A 204 -14.42 10.73 3.28
C VAL A 204 -15.35 9.76 2.56
N GLN A 205 -16.25 10.29 1.75
CA GLN A 205 -17.18 9.48 0.96
C GLN A 205 -16.43 8.73 -0.18
N PRO A 206 -17.03 7.66 -0.73
CA PRO A 206 -16.48 7.01 -1.92
C PRO A 206 -16.19 8.01 -3.05
N GLY A 207 -14.98 7.97 -3.62
CA GLY A 207 -14.51 8.93 -4.62
C GLY A 207 -14.13 10.30 -4.08
N GLY A 208 -14.26 10.52 -2.77
CA GLY A 208 -13.86 11.76 -2.12
C GLY A 208 -12.35 11.88 -1.90
N THR A 209 -11.91 13.09 -1.62
CA THR A 209 -10.49 13.43 -1.44
C THR A 209 -10.25 14.14 -0.11
N VAL A 210 -9.01 14.10 0.34
CA VAL A 210 -8.50 14.90 1.46
C VAL A 210 -7.31 15.69 0.98
N LEU A 211 -7.40 17.01 1.02
CA LEU A 211 -6.33 17.91 0.58
C LEU A 211 -5.55 18.42 1.79
N ILE A 212 -4.26 18.08 1.81
CA ILE A 212 -3.32 18.43 2.88
C ILE A 212 -2.21 19.30 2.28
N VAL A 213 -2.06 20.51 2.77
CA VAL A 213 -1.22 21.53 2.16
C VAL A 213 -0.22 22.13 3.15
N ASN A 214 0.83 22.76 2.62
CA ASN A 214 1.77 23.55 3.43
C ASN A 214 1.28 24.98 3.71
N SER A 215 0.53 25.55 2.78
CA SER A 215 -0.03 26.90 2.92
C SER A 215 -1.40 26.92 2.24
N ALA A 216 -2.45 27.01 3.05
CA ALA A 216 -3.85 26.96 2.60
C ALA A 216 -4.33 28.32 2.12
N THR A 217 -3.65 28.87 1.12
CA THR A 217 -3.95 30.16 0.50
C THR A 217 -4.12 30.02 -1.00
N ASP A 218 -4.56 31.07 -1.66
CA ASP A 218 -4.64 31.11 -3.11
C ASP A 218 -3.26 31.44 -3.71
N HIS A 219 -2.57 30.41 -4.21
CA HIS A 219 -1.24 30.54 -4.80
C HIS A 219 -1.28 31.03 -6.25
N THR A 220 -2.45 31.09 -6.88
CA THR A 220 -2.61 31.63 -8.24
C THR A 220 -2.30 33.13 -8.31
N GLU A 221 -2.40 33.82 -7.18
CA GLU A 221 -2.00 35.24 -7.05
C GLU A 221 -0.50 35.46 -7.29
N ASN A 222 0.32 34.43 -7.06
CA ASN A 222 1.77 34.49 -7.21
C ASN A 222 2.27 33.91 -8.54
N ASP A 223 1.56 32.94 -9.08
CA ASP A 223 1.90 32.24 -10.30
C ASP A 223 0.65 31.56 -10.89
N ASP A 224 0.34 31.84 -12.15
CA ASP A 224 -0.81 31.26 -12.85
C ASP A 224 -0.75 29.72 -12.98
N MET A 225 0.44 29.14 -12.81
CA MET A 225 0.65 27.68 -12.83
C MET A 225 0.34 27.02 -11.49
N GLU A 226 0.11 27.78 -10.43
CA GLU A 226 -0.21 27.28 -9.11
C GLU A 226 -1.73 27.10 -8.89
N ASN A 227 -2.08 26.53 -7.75
CA ASN A 227 -3.46 26.23 -7.40
C ASN A 227 -3.98 27.16 -6.29
N ASP A 228 -5.29 27.36 -6.24
CA ASP A 228 -5.96 27.90 -5.08
C ASP A 228 -6.14 26.79 -4.03
N LEU A 229 -5.36 26.87 -2.95
CA LEU A 229 -5.39 25.92 -1.84
C LEU A 229 -6.16 26.45 -0.62
N SER A 230 -6.89 27.55 -0.75
CA SER A 230 -7.61 28.17 0.37
C SER A 230 -8.73 27.28 0.93
N GLY A 231 -9.24 26.35 0.14
CA GLY A 231 -10.24 25.35 0.56
C GLY A 231 -9.66 24.03 1.05
N ALA A 232 -8.37 23.96 1.38
CA ALA A 232 -7.75 22.74 1.88
C ALA A 232 -8.42 22.20 3.15
N ASP A 233 -8.37 20.88 3.33
CA ASP A 233 -8.94 20.23 4.52
C ASP A 233 -8.02 20.36 5.73
N PHE A 234 -6.72 20.28 5.54
CA PHE A 234 -5.71 20.39 6.59
C PHE A 234 -4.48 21.14 6.09
N GLU A 235 -3.81 21.80 7.03
CA GLU A 235 -2.57 22.54 6.76
C GLU A 235 -1.47 22.09 7.72
N ALA A 236 -0.33 21.71 7.15
CA ALA A 236 0.90 21.53 7.92
C ALA A 236 1.49 22.91 8.21
N LYS A 237 1.18 23.47 9.39
CA LYS A 237 1.50 24.85 9.74
C LYS A 237 3.00 25.11 9.75
N ASP A 238 3.38 26.23 9.14
CA ASP A 238 4.72 26.78 9.28
C ASP A 238 4.82 27.60 10.57
N LEU A 239 5.45 27.03 11.59
CA LEU A 239 5.64 27.67 12.89
C LEU A 239 6.79 28.70 12.88
N GLN A 240 7.58 28.73 11.80
CA GLN A 240 8.70 29.67 11.61
C GLN A 240 8.30 30.94 10.84
N GLY A 241 7.09 30.97 10.28
CA GLY A 241 6.58 32.14 9.56
C GLY A 241 7.20 32.35 8.16
N ARG A 242 7.72 31.31 7.53
CA ARG A 242 8.29 31.40 6.17
C ARG A 242 7.22 31.40 5.09
N THR A 243 6.07 30.78 5.36
CA THR A 243 4.89 30.73 4.51
C THR A 243 3.67 31.24 5.27
N GLN A 244 2.67 31.67 4.51
CA GLN A 244 1.43 32.15 5.12
C GLN A 244 0.54 30.98 5.53
N ASN A 245 0.20 30.92 6.82
CA ASN A 245 -0.79 29.99 7.35
C ASN A 245 -2.21 30.56 7.22
N ASN A 246 -3.19 29.68 7.01
CA ASN A 246 -4.60 30.03 7.04
C ASN A 246 -5.21 29.65 8.39
N PRO A 247 -5.63 30.61 9.22
CA PRO A 247 -6.16 30.33 10.56
C PRO A 247 -7.51 29.57 10.54
N ASN A 248 -8.21 29.54 9.41
CA ASN A 248 -9.49 28.86 9.23
C ASN A 248 -9.36 27.39 8.83
N VAL A 249 -8.15 26.95 8.49
CA VAL A 249 -7.90 25.55 8.10
C VAL A 249 -7.27 24.80 9.27
N PRO A 250 -7.82 23.64 9.65
CA PRO A 250 -7.28 22.85 10.76
C PRO A 250 -5.82 22.45 10.53
N ALA A 251 -5.04 22.45 11.61
CA ALA A 251 -3.64 22.05 11.56
C ALA A 251 -3.49 20.52 11.51
N MET A 252 -2.56 20.05 10.70
CA MET A 252 -1.98 18.72 10.89
C MET A 252 -1.20 18.69 12.22
N GLU A 253 -1.24 17.56 12.91
CA GLU A 253 -0.39 17.32 14.06
C GLU A 253 1.02 16.93 13.59
N LEU A 254 2.03 17.72 13.97
CA LEU A 254 3.43 17.36 13.74
C LEU A 254 3.88 16.37 14.82
N VAL A 255 4.09 15.12 14.45
CA VAL A 255 4.47 14.04 15.37
C VAL A 255 5.98 13.93 15.50
N TYR A 256 6.69 14.02 14.38
CA TYR A 256 8.14 13.90 14.31
C TYR A 256 8.72 14.74 13.18
N THR A 257 9.83 15.40 13.44
CA THR A 257 10.65 16.02 12.39
C THR A 257 12.12 15.84 12.72
N ALA A 258 12.88 15.34 11.74
CA ALA A 258 14.33 15.22 11.84
C ALA A 258 15.06 16.56 11.76
N ASN A 259 14.41 17.56 11.19
CA ASN A 259 14.91 18.92 11.09
C ASN A 259 13.98 19.88 11.85
N ASN A 260 14.42 20.32 13.03
CA ASN A 260 13.65 21.21 13.92
C ASN A 260 13.27 22.56 13.31
N MET A 261 13.87 22.94 12.18
CA MET A 261 13.55 24.16 11.46
C MET A 261 12.37 24.01 10.49
N LEU A 262 11.86 22.80 10.30
CA LEU A 262 10.78 22.50 9.37
C LEU A 262 9.59 21.88 10.09
N SER A 263 8.55 22.69 10.29
CA SER A 263 7.27 22.24 10.85
C SER A 263 6.20 21.98 9.78
N TYR A 264 6.43 22.35 8.54
CA TYR A 264 5.63 22.01 7.37
C TYR A 264 6.21 20.80 6.64
N MET A 265 5.46 20.25 5.68
CA MET A 265 5.91 19.08 4.93
C MET A 265 7.09 19.42 4.01
N ASN A 266 8.24 18.78 4.26
CA ASN A 266 9.43 18.93 3.42
C ASN A 266 9.34 18.04 2.17
N LEU A 267 8.47 18.42 1.25
CA LEU A 267 8.36 17.81 -0.07
C LEU A 267 9.46 18.39 -0.97
N VAL A 268 10.48 17.60 -1.24
CA VAL A 268 11.68 18.07 -1.93
C VAL A 268 11.42 18.24 -3.43
N GLN A 269 11.70 19.45 -3.95
CA GLN A 269 11.33 19.82 -5.33
C GLN A 269 12.02 19.00 -6.42
N ASN A 270 13.16 18.40 -6.12
CA ASN A 270 13.88 17.55 -7.08
C ASN A 270 13.57 16.05 -6.97
N GLY A 271 12.53 15.70 -6.21
CA GLY A 271 11.96 14.36 -6.21
C GLY A 271 12.69 13.34 -5.33
N LEU A 272 13.40 13.76 -4.29
CA LEU A 272 14.11 12.87 -3.37
C LEU A 272 13.32 12.58 -2.09
N CYS A 273 12.01 12.50 -2.15
CA CYS A 273 11.18 12.27 -0.98
C CYS A 273 9.92 11.49 -1.34
N SER A 274 9.89 10.23 -0.98
CA SER A 274 8.70 9.39 -1.09
C SER A 274 7.73 9.68 0.04
N VAL A 275 6.47 9.35 -0.16
CA VAL A 275 5.39 9.59 0.81
C VAL A 275 4.74 8.26 1.15
N ILE A 276 4.51 8.04 2.44
CA ILE A 276 3.72 6.92 2.95
C ILE A 276 2.55 7.42 3.76
N ILE A 277 1.47 6.66 3.79
CA ILE A 277 0.41 6.79 4.78
C ILE A 277 0.34 5.50 5.59
N PHE A 278 0.11 5.63 6.89
CA PHE A 278 0.09 4.47 7.78
C PHE A 278 -0.88 4.64 8.94
N ARG A 279 -1.28 3.53 9.53
CA ARG A 279 -2.15 3.47 10.72
C ARG A 279 -1.51 2.65 11.80
N THR A 280 -1.63 3.10 13.04
CA THR A 280 -1.18 2.37 14.22
C THR A 280 -1.83 2.92 15.48
N ASP A 281 -1.98 2.06 16.50
CA ASP A 281 -2.33 2.45 17.85
C ASP A 281 -1.10 2.58 18.76
N GLU A 282 0.09 2.27 18.24
CA GLU A 282 1.35 2.38 18.96
C GLU A 282 1.80 3.84 19.08
N ASP A 283 2.63 4.13 20.07
CA ASP A 283 3.32 5.42 20.19
C ASP A 283 4.43 5.50 19.14
N VAL A 284 4.16 6.23 18.08
CA VAL A 284 5.08 6.42 16.94
C VAL A 284 6.41 7.02 17.39
N THR A 285 6.41 7.90 18.38
CA THR A 285 7.61 8.58 18.87
C THR A 285 8.55 7.64 19.64
N ALA A 286 8.05 6.49 20.09
CA ALA A 286 8.82 5.47 20.79
C ALA A 286 9.51 4.47 19.84
N TRP A 287 9.21 4.51 18.55
CA TRP A 287 9.86 3.62 17.59
C TRP A 287 11.36 3.94 17.44
N PRO A 288 12.17 2.95 17.02
CA PRO A 288 13.61 3.14 16.85
C PRO A 288 13.93 4.29 15.88
N LYS A 289 15.08 4.91 16.12
CA LYS A 289 15.64 5.96 15.29
C LYS A 289 17.08 5.59 14.91
N THR A 290 17.53 6.10 13.78
CA THR A 290 18.91 5.93 13.31
C THR A 290 19.50 7.25 12.88
N TYR A 291 20.81 7.41 13.05
CA TYR A 291 21.52 8.57 12.49
C TYR A 291 21.57 8.50 10.97
N ALA A 292 21.56 9.68 10.34
CA ALA A 292 21.74 9.78 8.90
C ALA A 292 23.09 9.21 8.49
N TYR A 293 23.10 8.29 7.53
CA TYR A 293 24.27 7.84 6.78
C TYR A 293 25.52 7.55 7.62
N SER A 294 25.65 6.54 8.34
CA SER A 294 26.85 6.18 9.11
C SER A 294 27.36 7.25 10.11
N LYS A 295 26.62 8.33 10.33
CA LYS A 295 26.95 9.32 11.35
C LYS A 295 26.65 8.77 12.74
N THR A 296 27.35 9.27 13.73
CA THR A 296 27.19 8.91 15.15
C THR A 296 26.57 10.05 15.97
N SER A 297 26.22 11.14 15.31
CA SER A 297 25.63 12.33 15.93
C SER A 297 24.84 13.14 14.91
N GLY A 298 24.00 14.05 15.37
CA GLY A 298 23.22 14.98 14.55
C GLY A 298 21.80 14.47 14.26
N THR A 299 21.36 14.65 13.02
CA THR A 299 20.00 14.31 12.58
C THR A 299 19.71 12.83 12.66
N MET A 300 18.57 12.49 13.24
CA MET A 300 18.07 11.11 13.31
C MET A 300 16.81 10.94 12.50
N TRP A 301 16.70 9.79 11.82
CA TRP A 301 15.51 9.35 11.11
C TRP A 301 14.69 8.37 11.96
N LEU A 302 13.36 8.48 11.87
CA LEU A 302 12.45 7.55 12.53
C LEU A 302 12.23 6.33 11.65
N LEU A 303 12.31 5.13 12.24
CA LEU A 303 12.09 3.86 11.55
C LEU A 303 10.63 3.43 11.71
N ILE A 304 9.85 3.55 10.63
CA ILE A 304 8.44 3.16 10.62
C ILE A 304 8.32 1.71 10.18
N PRO A 305 7.66 0.85 10.97
CA PRO A 305 7.43 -0.54 10.58
C PRO A 305 6.59 -0.63 9.30
N THR A 306 7.07 -1.40 8.32
CA THR A 306 6.36 -1.58 7.04
C THR A 306 4.98 -2.22 7.21
N ARG A 307 4.78 -3.03 8.26
CA ARG A 307 3.47 -3.62 8.60
C ARG A 307 2.35 -2.61 8.83
N THR A 308 2.69 -1.36 9.18
CA THR A 308 1.71 -0.29 9.45
C THR A 308 1.29 0.48 8.21
N ILE A 309 2.01 0.33 7.10
CA ILE A 309 1.83 1.14 5.90
C ILE A 309 0.56 0.73 5.16
N VAL A 310 -0.28 1.72 4.89
CA VAL A 310 -1.52 1.57 4.11
C VAL A 310 -1.27 1.79 2.62
N ASP A 311 -0.48 2.81 2.28
CA ASP A 311 -0.08 3.11 0.90
C ASP A 311 1.25 3.85 0.86
N ALA A 312 1.95 3.74 -0.25
CA ALA A 312 3.23 4.37 -0.47
C ALA A 312 3.39 4.79 -1.92
N VAL A 313 3.97 5.97 -2.13
CA VAL A 313 4.33 6.48 -3.46
C VAL A 313 5.78 6.90 -3.45
N GLU A 314 6.55 6.29 -4.34
CA GLU A 314 7.94 6.68 -4.56
C GLU A 314 8.00 7.88 -5.49
N VAL A 315 8.75 8.90 -5.07
CA VAL A 315 9.00 10.10 -5.86
C VAL A 315 10.45 10.08 -6.32
N LEU A 316 10.63 9.80 -7.61
CA LEU A 316 11.96 9.70 -8.22
C LEU A 316 12.55 11.08 -8.53
N PRO A 317 13.89 11.21 -8.52
CA PRO A 317 14.54 12.45 -8.89
C PRO A 317 14.32 12.80 -10.38
N ASN A 318 14.30 14.10 -10.70
CA ASN A 318 14.06 14.63 -12.06
C ASN A 318 15.04 14.09 -13.13
N LYS A 319 16.16 13.57 -12.72
CA LYS A 319 17.17 12.94 -13.58
C LYS A 319 17.37 11.50 -13.12
N ALA A 320 16.32 10.73 -13.15
CA ALA A 320 16.43 9.30 -12.87
C ALA A 320 17.32 8.65 -13.94
N THR A 321 18.53 8.31 -13.57
CA THR A 321 19.41 7.44 -14.35
C THR A 321 19.36 6.06 -13.71
N GLY A 322 18.50 5.22 -14.25
CA GLY A 322 18.36 3.84 -13.80
C GLY A 322 17.26 3.67 -12.73
N ILE A 323 16.28 2.89 -13.06
CA ILE A 323 15.44 2.18 -12.11
C ILE A 323 16.11 0.81 -11.99
N ASP A 324 16.79 0.56 -10.88
CA ASP A 324 17.28 -0.78 -10.57
C ASP A 324 16.18 -1.60 -9.91
#